data_015deb06af2cce209c1ad48aeedc19d4
#
_entry.id   015deb06af2cce209c1ad48aeedc19d4
#
_cell.length_a   1.000
_cell.length_b   1.000
_cell.length_c   1.000
_cell.angle_alpha   90.00
_cell.angle_beta   90.00
_cell.angle_gamma   90.00
#
_symmetry.space_group_name_H-M   'P 1'
#
loop_
_entity.id
_entity.type
_entity.pdbx_description
1 polymer ?
#
loop_
_entity_poly.entity_id
_entity_poly.type
_entity_poly.pdbx_seq_one_letter_code
_entity_poly.pdbx_strand_id
1 'polypeptide(L)'
;MKTKHPASEGLVALLEPFIDTVVVCTMTALTIVIANPASWGEARAGESIGGVTITSDAFETVLPWFPYVLTVAVILFAFSTVLTWGYYGLKAWTYLFGRSRTSETVYKALYTLFAIAGSLLTLQTLIDLADAVLFTLAVINIIGLYLLAPVVKRELDKFLEYVRVRKAGGSDGTGGDTDGETTKATV
;
A
#
# COMPACT_ATOMS: atom_id res chain seq x y z
N MET A 1 -0.66 -14.50 9.07
CA MET A 1 -0.30 -14.18 10.47
C MET A 1 -1.59 -14.13 11.29
N LYS A 2 -1.65 -14.79 12.43
CA LYS A 2 -2.78 -14.68 13.36
C LYS A 2 -2.36 -13.71 14.47
N THR A 3 -2.65 -12.44 14.30
CA THR A 3 -2.45 -11.44 15.35
C THR A 3 -3.49 -11.61 16.44
N LYS A 4 -3.04 -11.55 17.69
CA LYS A 4 -3.92 -11.67 18.87
C LYS A 4 -4.80 -10.43 19.04
N HIS A 5 -4.37 -9.30 18.50
CA HIS A 5 -5.06 -8.00 18.62
C HIS A 5 -5.13 -7.29 17.26
N PRO A 6 -6.28 -7.30 16.57
CA PRO A 6 -6.45 -6.64 15.27
C PRO A 6 -6.14 -5.14 15.29
N ALA A 7 -6.38 -4.46 16.42
CA ALA A 7 -6.11 -3.03 16.57
C ALA A 7 -4.61 -2.68 16.44
N SER A 8 -3.70 -3.59 16.81
CA SER A 8 -2.25 -3.34 16.64
C SER A 8 -1.84 -3.28 15.17
N GLU A 9 -2.42 -4.14 14.33
CA GLU A 9 -2.21 -4.11 12.87
C GLU A 9 -2.76 -2.82 12.26
N GLY A 10 -3.94 -2.38 12.71
CA GLY A 10 -4.53 -1.12 12.26
C GLY A 10 -3.66 0.10 12.59
N LEU A 11 -3.06 0.14 13.78
CA LEU A 11 -2.16 1.23 14.17
C LEU A 11 -0.85 1.24 13.34
N VAL A 12 -0.29 0.07 13.06
CA VAL A 12 0.89 -0.04 12.17
C VAL A 12 0.53 0.36 10.74
N ALA A 13 -0.63 -0.07 10.25
CA ALA A 13 -1.11 0.28 8.91
C ALA A 13 -1.36 1.79 8.73
N LEU A 14 -1.58 2.56 9.79
CA LEU A 14 -1.67 4.03 9.71
C LEU A 14 -0.32 4.71 9.41
N LEU A 15 0.80 4.07 9.75
CA LEU A 15 2.13 4.61 9.46
C LEU A 15 2.49 4.50 7.98
N GLU A 16 1.98 3.49 7.29
CA GLU A 16 2.28 3.24 5.88
C GLU A 16 1.88 4.43 4.99
N PRO A 17 0.62 4.91 4.96
CA PRO A 17 0.24 6.09 4.18
C PRO A 17 0.99 7.36 4.60
N PHE A 18 1.30 7.52 5.89
CA PHE A 18 2.04 8.67 6.37
C PHE A 18 3.47 8.67 5.82
N ILE A 19 4.19 7.56 5.93
CA ILE A 19 5.56 7.45 5.42
C ILE A 19 5.57 7.61 3.89
N ASP A 20 4.69 6.93 3.20
CA ASP A 20 4.63 6.94 1.74
C ASP A 20 4.23 8.33 1.21
N THR A 21 3.13 8.89 1.69
CA THR A 21 2.59 10.14 1.15
C THR A 21 3.32 11.38 1.69
N VAL A 22 3.58 11.46 3.00
CA VAL A 22 4.18 12.66 3.58
C VAL A 22 5.69 12.65 3.44
N VAL A 23 6.37 11.54 3.72
CA VAL A 23 7.84 11.51 3.70
C VAL A 23 8.34 11.29 2.28
N VAL A 24 7.98 10.18 1.65
CA VAL A 24 8.55 9.78 0.34
C VAL A 24 8.11 10.73 -0.78
N CYS A 25 6.83 11.06 -0.89
CA CYS A 25 6.36 11.99 -1.92
C CYS A 25 6.94 13.39 -1.73
N THR A 26 7.10 13.88 -0.49
CA THR A 26 7.76 15.17 -0.24
C THR A 26 9.23 15.15 -0.64
N MET A 27 9.95 14.07 -0.32
CA MET A 27 11.36 13.93 -0.74
C MET A 27 11.49 13.91 -2.27
N THR A 28 10.61 13.21 -2.96
CA THR A 28 10.60 13.17 -4.43
C THR A 28 10.30 14.56 -5.01
N ALA A 29 9.30 15.24 -4.48
CA ALA A 29 8.95 16.60 -4.92
C ALA A 29 10.11 17.59 -4.70
N LEU A 30 10.77 17.53 -3.54
CA LEU A 30 11.93 18.37 -3.24
C LEU A 30 13.09 18.07 -4.17
N THR A 31 13.35 16.80 -4.48
CA THR A 31 14.40 16.41 -5.43
C THR A 31 14.14 17.02 -6.81
N ILE A 32 12.92 16.95 -7.32
CA ILE A 32 12.56 17.55 -8.62
C ILE A 32 12.71 19.08 -8.61
N VAL A 33 12.21 19.73 -7.56
CA VAL A 33 12.27 21.21 -7.45
C VAL A 33 13.71 21.69 -7.33
N ILE A 34 14.56 21.03 -6.56
CA ILE A 34 15.96 21.42 -6.36
C ILE A 34 16.79 21.12 -7.60
N ALA A 35 16.62 19.95 -8.23
CA ALA A 35 17.34 19.58 -9.45
C ALA A 35 16.89 20.42 -10.66
N ASN A 36 15.62 20.87 -10.67
CA ASN A 36 15.01 21.69 -11.71
C ASN A 36 15.35 21.22 -13.14
N PRO A 37 15.08 19.93 -13.48
CA PRO A 37 15.37 19.41 -14.81
C PRO A 37 14.55 20.12 -15.90
N ALA A 38 15.02 20.10 -17.16
CA ALA A 38 14.34 20.74 -18.28
C ALA A 38 12.90 20.24 -18.46
N SER A 39 12.67 18.94 -18.30
CA SER A 39 11.35 18.29 -18.36
C SER A 39 10.36 18.84 -17.31
N TRP A 40 10.83 19.29 -16.16
CA TRP A 40 10.00 19.99 -15.17
C TRP A 40 9.53 21.37 -15.67
N GLY A 41 10.41 22.11 -16.35
CA GLY A 41 10.05 23.38 -16.98
C GLY A 41 8.99 23.20 -18.07
N GLU A 42 9.15 22.20 -18.92
CA GLU A 42 8.21 21.84 -20.00
C GLU A 42 6.86 21.38 -19.44
N ALA A 43 6.85 20.55 -18.42
CA ALA A 43 5.61 20.12 -17.74
C ALA A 43 4.87 21.31 -17.12
N ARG A 44 5.57 22.28 -16.55
CA ARG A 44 4.97 23.55 -16.04
C ARG A 44 4.43 24.44 -17.16
N ALA A 45 4.98 24.35 -18.34
CA ALA A 45 4.49 25.06 -19.53
C ALA A 45 3.24 24.42 -20.14
N GLY A 46 2.79 23.27 -19.60
CA GLY A 46 1.57 22.57 -20.03
C GLY A 46 1.80 21.36 -20.93
N GLU A 47 3.05 20.93 -21.09
CA GLU A 47 3.36 19.69 -21.82
C GLU A 47 3.03 18.45 -20.96
N SER A 48 2.46 17.46 -21.61
CA SER A 48 2.10 16.19 -20.95
C SER A 48 3.32 15.28 -20.81
N ILE A 49 4.15 15.53 -19.78
CA ILE A 49 5.33 14.72 -19.48
C ILE A 49 5.02 13.81 -18.29
N GLY A 50 5.35 12.54 -18.42
CA GLY A 50 5.13 11.57 -17.34
C GLY A 50 5.96 11.88 -16.10
N GLY A 51 5.36 11.80 -14.89
CA GLY A 51 6.05 12.10 -13.64
C GLY A 51 7.30 11.25 -13.39
N VAL A 52 7.33 10.00 -13.89
CA VAL A 52 8.51 9.12 -13.81
C VAL A 52 9.67 9.69 -14.64
N THR A 53 9.40 10.27 -15.81
CA THR A 53 10.40 10.91 -16.67
C THR A 53 11.03 12.10 -15.96
N ILE A 54 10.21 12.99 -15.39
CA ILE A 54 10.68 14.15 -14.64
C ILE A 54 11.56 13.73 -13.46
N THR A 55 11.15 12.68 -12.75
CA THR A 55 11.93 12.12 -11.64
C THR A 55 13.25 11.53 -12.12
N SER A 56 13.25 10.80 -13.24
CA SER A 56 14.45 10.23 -13.85
C SER A 56 15.46 11.31 -14.22
N ASP A 57 14.98 12.35 -14.91
CA ASP A 57 15.81 13.48 -15.33
C ASP A 57 16.38 14.26 -14.13
N ALA A 58 15.58 14.41 -13.07
CA ALA A 58 16.05 15.05 -11.84
C ALA A 58 17.23 14.28 -11.20
N PHE A 59 17.17 12.96 -11.15
CA PHE A 59 18.27 12.15 -10.64
C PHE A 59 19.46 12.09 -11.59
N GLU A 60 19.23 12.10 -12.90
CA GLU A 60 20.29 12.11 -13.92
C GLU A 60 21.22 13.32 -13.81
N THR A 61 20.69 14.45 -13.35
CA THR A 61 21.52 15.67 -13.14
C THR A 61 22.69 15.44 -12.17
N VAL A 62 22.56 14.49 -11.25
CA VAL A 62 23.58 14.16 -10.23
C VAL A 62 24.24 12.82 -10.50
N LEU A 63 23.47 11.84 -10.98
CA LEU A 63 23.90 10.45 -11.20
C LEU A 63 23.52 10.00 -12.63
N PRO A 64 24.38 10.18 -13.63
CA PRO A 64 24.04 9.87 -15.03
C PRO A 64 23.65 8.41 -15.32
N TRP A 65 24.01 7.48 -14.45
CA TRP A 65 23.65 6.06 -14.57
C TRP A 65 22.32 5.69 -13.90
N PHE A 66 21.76 6.58 -13.08
CA PHE A 66 20.57 6.32 -12.27
C PHE A 66 19.30 6.00 -13.09
N PRO A 67 19.05 6.59 -14.28
CA PRO A 67 17.88 6.25 -15.10
C PRO A 67 17.74 4.76 -15.40
N TYR A 68 18.85 4.04 -15.59
CA TYR A 68 18.83 2.59 -15.83
C TYR A 68 18.32 1.83 -14.61
N VAL A 69 18.77 2.20 -13.41
CA VAL A 69 18.31 1.59 -12.15
C VAL A 69 16.84 1.91 -11.91
N LEU A 70 16.45 3.15 -12.14
CA LEU A 70 15.06 3.59 -11.99
C LEU A 70 14.14 2.83 -12.96
N THR A 71 14.55 2.63 -14.21
CA THR A 71 13.79 1.86 -15.20
C THR A 71 13.55 0.43 -14.72
N VAL A 72 14.58 -0.26 -14.24
CA VAL A 72 14.44 -1.62 -13.69
C VAL A 72 13.53 -1.62 -12.48
N ALA A 73 13.69 -0.68 -11.57
CA ALA A 73 12.86 -0.55 -10.38
C ALA A 73 11.38 -0.32 -10.73
N VAL A 74 11.08 0.55 -11.70
CA VAL A 74 9.72 0.84 -12.17
C VAL A 74 9.08 -0.39 -12.81
N ILE A 75 9.83 -1.15 -13.62
CA ILE A 75 9.31 -2.38 -14.23
C ILE A 75 8.96 -3.41 -13.14
N LEU A 76 9.85 -3.63 -12.19
CA LEU A 76 9.61 -4.57 -11.09
C LEU A 76 8.44 -4.12 -10.20
N PHE A 77 8.35 -2.82 -9.92
CA PHE A 77 7.26 -2.25 -9.15
C PHE A 77 5.91 -2.38 -9.87
N ALA A 78 5.87 -2.05 -11.17
CA ALA A 78 4.67 -2.21 -11.98
C ALA A 78 4.19 -3.67 -12.03
N PHE A 79 5.12 -4.61 -12.24
CA PHE A 79 4.80 -6.04 -12.23
C PHE A 79 4.25 -6.50 -10.88
N SER A 80 4.90 -6.12 -9.79
CA SER A 80 4.45 -6.42 -8.42
C SER A 80 3.06 -5.85 -8.15
N THR A 81 2.81 -4.63 -8.58
CA THR A 81 1.51 -3.94 -8.42
C THR A 81 0.40 -4.67 -9.17
N VAL A 82 0.64 -5.07 -10.42
CA VAL A 82 -0.33 -5.84 -11.22
C VAL A 82 -0.69 -7.15 -10.50
N LEU A 83 0.29 -7.88 -9.97
CA LEU A 83 0.04 -9.13 -9.23
C LEU A 83 -0.77 -8.89 -7.95
N THR A 84 -0.42 -7.86 -7.18
CA THR A 84 -1.07 -7.55 -5.91
C THR A 84 -2.51 -7.12 -6.10
N TRP A 85 -2.78 -6.21 -7.03
CA TRP A 85 -4.14 -5.76 -7.34
C TRP A 85 -4.98 -6.87 -7.97
N GLY A 86 -4.38 -7.71 -8.81
CA GLY A 86 -5.03 -8.92 -9.34
C GLY A 86 -5.46 -9.87 -8.22
N TYR A 87 -4.62 -10.04 -7.20
CA TYR A 87 -4.96 -10.86 -6.04
C TYR A 87 -6.08 -10.25 -5.20
N TYR A 88 -6.04 -8.95 -4.93
CA TYR A 88 -7.11 -8.27 -4.17
C TYR A 88 -8.45 -8.35 -4.89
N GLY A 89 -8.46 -8.08 -6.18
CA GLY A 89 -9.66 -8.19 -7.00
C GLY A 89 -10.20 -9.63 -7.06
N LEU A 90 -9.31 -10.64 -7.14
CA LEU A 90 -9.71 -12.05 -7.07
C LEU A 90 -10.39 -12.39 -5.74
N LYS A 91 -9.89 -11.85 -4.63
CA LYS A 91 -10.52 -12.04 -3.31
C LYS A 91 -11.91 -11.43 -3.24
N ALA A 92 -12.07 -10.20 -3.74
CA ALA A 92 -13.37 -9.56 -3.83
C ALA A 92 -14.33 -10.32 -4.74
N TRP A 93 -13.85 -10.77 -5.90
CA TRP A 93 -14.62 -11.56 -6.86
C TRP A 93 -15.11 -12.87 -6.25
N THR A 94 -14.22 -13.63 -5.60
CA THR A 94 -14.59 -14.92 -4.98
C THR A 94 -15.50 -14.75 -3.78
N TYR A 95 -15.51 -13.60 -3.14
CA TYR A 95 -16.49 -13.27 -2.09
C TYR A 95 -17.90 -13.08 -2.66
N LEU A 96 -18.02 -12.40 -3.81
CA LEU A 96 -19.29 -12.11 -4.46
C LEU A 96 -19.88 -13.30 -5.23
N PHE A 97 -19.02 -14.00 -6.00
CA PHE A 97 -19.45 -15.03 -6.95
C PHE A 97 -19.12 -16.46 -6.50
N GLY A 98 -18.56 -16.61 -5.31
CA GLY A 98 -18.20 -17.91 -4.75
C GLY A 98 -16.85 -18.45 -5.23
N ARG A 99 -16.36 -19.45 -4.50
CA ARG A 99 -15.05 -20.09 -4.73
C ARG A 99 -15.18 -21.30 -5.66
N SER A 100 -15.36 -21.05 -6.94
CA SER A 100 -15.32 -22.09 -7.97
C SER A 100 -14.07 -21.92 -8.82
N ARG A 101 -13.44 -23.02 -9.26
CA ARG A 101 -12.30 -22.97 -10.19
C ARG A 101 -12.64 -22.23 -11.48
N THR A 102 -13.86 -22.42 -11.97
CA THR A 102 -14.36 -21.71 -13.17
C THR A 102 -14.45 -20.21 -12.91
N SER A 103 -15.02 -19.79 -11.78
CA SER A 103 -15.15 -18.38 -11.39
C SER A 103 -13.79 -17.69 -11.29
N GLU A 104 -12.80 -18.34 -10.67
CA GLU A 104 -11.44 -17.81 -10.58
C GLU A 104 -10.76 -17.69 -11.95
N THR A 105 -10.98 -18.67 -12.84
CA THR A 105 -10.41 -18.64 -14.19
C THR A 105 -11.04 -17.53 -15.02
N VAL A 106 -12.35 -17.34 -14.94
CA VAL A 106 -13.06 -16.24 -15.61
C VAL A 106 -12.53 -14.88 -15.13
N TYR A 107 -12.38 -14.70 -13.83
CA TYR A 107 -11.81 -13.45 -13.30
C TYR A 107 -10.39 -13.20 -13.86
N LYS A 108 -9.51 -14.18 -13.81
CA LYS A 108 -8.13 -14.05 -14.31
C LYS A 108 -8.10 -13.73 -15.81
N ALA A 109 -8.96 -14.37 -16.59
CA ALA A 109 -9.06 -14.09 -18.02
C ALA A 109 -9.54 -12.65 -18.29
N LEU A 110 -10.58 -12.19 -17.58
CA LEU A 110 -11.06 -10.82 -17.66
C LEU A 110 -10.00 -9.81 -17.21
N TYR A 111 -9.33 -10.06 -16.09
CA TYR A 111 -8.28 -9.19 -15.60
C TYR A 111 -7.13 -9.04 -16.61
N THR A 112 -6.68 -10.15 -17.19
CA THR A 112 -5.62 -10.13 -18.21
C THR A 112 -6.09 -9.40 -19.47
N LEU A 113 -7.32 -9.64 -19.92
CA LEU A 113 -7.90 -8.96 -21.08
C LEU A 113 -7.94 -7.43 -20.86
N PHE A 114 -8.42 -6.99 -19.71
CA PHE A 114 -8.44 -5.55 -19.36
C PHE A 114 -7.05 -4.95 -19.22
N ALA A 115 -6.07 -5.69 -18.69
CA ALA A 115 -4.69 -5.24 -18.63
C ALA A 115 -4.09 -5.03 -20.03
N ILE A 116 -4.36 -5.94 -20.97
CA ILE A 116 -3.94 -5.80 -22.37
C ILE A 116 -4.67 -4.63 -23.04
N ALA A 117 -5.99 -4.53 -22.89
CA ALA A 117 -6.77 -3.43 -23.45
C ALA A 117 -6.31 -2.07 -22.88
N GLY A 118 -6.00 -2.00 -21.58
CA GLY A 118 -5.46 -0.80 -20.94
C GLY A 118 -4.13 -0.36 -21.51
N SER A 119 -3.27 -1.29 -21.92
CA SER A 119 -1.98 -0.95 -22.54
C SER A 119 -2.09 -0.24 -23.91
N LEU A 120 -3.25 -0.26 -24.51
CA LEU A 120 -3.54 0.43 -25.78
C LEU A 120 -4.04 1.88 -25.57
N LEU A 121 -4.39 2.24 -24.35
CA LEU A 121 -4.87 3.58 -24.01
C LEU A 121 -3.70 4.51 -23.70
N THR A 122 -3.94 5.83 -23.83
CA THR A 122 -2.94 6.82 -23.41
C THR A 122 -2.84 6.86 -21.91
N LEU A 123 -1.66 7.19 -21.39
CA LEU A 123 -1.42 7.29 -19.96
C LEU A 123 -2.40 8.26 -19.27
N GLN A 124 -2.67 9.40 -19.90
CA GLN A 124 -3.61 10.41 -19.35
C GLN A 124 -5.03 9.83 -19.22
N THR A 125 -5.54 9.17 -20.24
CA THR A 125 -6.88 8.54 -20.20
C THR A 125 -6.97 7.49 -19.09
N LEU A 126 -5.89 6.72 -18.86
CA LEU A 126 -5.85 5.73 -17.78
C LEU A 126 -5.85 6.38 -16.41
N ILE A 127 -5.12 7.48 -16.23
CA ILE A 127 -5.09 8.25 -14.98
C ILE A 127 -6.47 8.81 -14.69
N ASP A 128 -7.10 9.50 -15.65
CA ASP A 128 -8.41 10.10 -15.49
C ASP A 128 -9.48 9.06 -15.13
N LEU A 129 -9.42 7.88 -15.78
CA LEU A 129 -10.32 6.76 -15.48
C LEU A 129 -10.07 6.20 -14.08
N ALA A 130 -8.79 6.01 -13.71
CA ALA A 130 -8.41 5.51 -12.40
C ALA A 130 -8.86 6.46 -11.28
N ASP A 131 -8.65 7.75 -11.46
CA ASP A 131 -9.08 8.77 -10.49
C ASP A 131 -10.60 8.78 -10.32
N ALA A 132 -11.37 8.72 -11.41
CA ALA A 132 -12.83 8.66 -11.32
C ALA A 132 -13.31 7.42 -10.54
N VAL A 133 -12.70 6.25 -10.76
CA VAL A 133 -13.01 5.01 -10.03
C VAL A 133 -12.59 5.10 -8.57
N LEU A 134 -11.40 5.65 -8.28
CA LEU A 134 -10.89 5.82 -6.91
C LEU A 134 -11.75 6.79 -6.11
N PHE A 135 -12.18 7.91 -6.68
CA PHE A 135 -13.11 8.83 -6.01
C PHE A 135 -14.46 8.17 -5.70
N THR A 136 -14.99 7.39 -6.64
CA THR A 136 -16.22 6.62 -6.40
C THR A 136 -16.04 5.61 -5.26
N LEU A 137 -14.92 4.89 -5.26
CA LEU A 137 -14.57 3.94 -4.20
C LEU A 137 -14.41 4.64 -2.84
N ALA A 138 -13.80 5.83 -2.82
CA ALA A 138 -13.63 6.62 -1.60
C ALA A 138 -14.96 6.96 -0.94
N VAL A 139 -15.98 7.36 -1.71
CA VAL A 139 -17.33 7.67 -1.19
C VAL A 139 -17.94 6.44 -0.52
N ILE A 140 -17.90 5.28 -1.18
CA ILE A 140 -18.43 4.02 -0.64
C ILE A 140 -17.67 3.64 0.63
N ASN A 141 -16.34 3.77 0.61
CA ASN A 141 -15.49 3.43 1.74
C ASN A 141 -15.75 4.33 2.97
N ILE A 142 -15.95 5.63 2.77
CA ILE A 142 -16.29 6.57 3.84
C ILE A 142 -17.59 6.17 4.53
N ILE A 143 -18.62 5.79 3.77
CA ILE A 143 -19.89 5.30 4.34
C ILE A 143 -19.64 4.06 5.20
N GLY A 144 -18.85 3.10 4.69
CA GLY A 144 -18.47 1.89 5.41
C GLY A 144 -17.70 2.20 6.71
N LEU A 145 -16.78 3.16 6.68
CA LEU A 145 -16.02 3.60 7.85
C LEU A 145 -16.91 4.20 8.93
N TYR A 146 -17.87 5.05 8.56
CA TYR A 146 -18.83 5.60 9.55
C TYR A 146 -19.67 4.51 10.20
N LEU A 147 -20.13 3.52 9.45
CA LEU A 147 -20.89 2.40 9.98
C LEU A 147 -20.08 1.50 10.92
N LEU A 148 -18.78 1.34 10.62
CA LEU A 148 -17.86 0.50 11.40
C LEU A 148 -17.16 1.25 12.54
N ALA A 149 -17.24 2.58 12.60
CA ALA A 149 -16.55 3.39 13.60
C ALA A 149 -16.79 2.96 15.06
N PRO A 150 -18.03 2.58 15.48
CA PRO A 150 -18.25 2.09 16.84
C PRO A 150 -17.55 0.77 17.14
N VAL A 151 -17.43 -0.12 16.13
CA VAL A 151 -16.74 -1.41 16.26
C VAL A 151 -15.24 -1.18 16.40
N VAL A 152 -14.67 -0.32 15.55
CA VAL A 152 -13.25 0.05 15.60
C VAL A 152 -12.88 0.67 16.94
N LYS A 153 -13.71 1.61 17.44
CA LYS A 153 -13.49 2.23 18.75
C LYS A 153 -13.45 1.18 19.86
N ARG A 154 -14.43 0.26 19.89
CA ARG A 154 -14.48 -0.80 20.91
C ARG A 154 -13.23 -1.71 20.88
N GLU A 155 -12.77 -2.09 19.69
CA GLU A 155 -11.57 -2.93 19.58
C GLU A 155 -10.29 -2.15 19.94
N LEU A 156 -10.23 -0.86 19.64
CA LEU A 156 -9.13 0.01 20.05
C LEU A 156 -9.10 0.17 21.58
N ASP A 157 -10.23 0.40 22.22
CA ASP A 157 -10.33 0.54 23.69
C ASP A 157 -9.83 -0.74 24.41
N LYS A 158 -10.22 -1.92 23.92
CA LYS A 158 -9.72 -3.21 24.42
C LYS A 158 -8.20 -3.34 24.27
N PHE A 159 -7.66 -2.92 23.13
CA PHE A 159 -6.22 -2.97 22.90
C PHE A 159 -5.46 -2.01 23.81
N LEU A 160 -5.96 -0.80 23.99
CA LEU A 160 -5.37 0.20 24.89
C LEU A 160 -5.37 -0.27 26.34
N GLU A 161 -6.46 -0.91 26.78
CA GLU A 161 -6.55 -1.51 28.11
C GLU A 161 -5.51 -2.64 28.28
N TYR A 162 -5.39 -3.53 27.29
CA TYR A 162 -4.36 -4.57 27.29
C TYR A 162 -2.94 -4.00 27.40
N VAL A 163 -2.62 -2.95 26.63
CA VAL A 163 -1.31 -2.28 26.68
C VAL A 163 -1.08 -1.63 28.04
N ARG A 164 -2.13 -1.00 28.62
CA ARG A 164 -2.04 -0.35 29.94
C ARG A 164 -1.77 -1.36 31.05
N VAL A 165 -2.47 -2.48 31.07
CA VAL A 165 -2.28 -3.56 32.04
C VAL A 165 -0.87 -4.16 31.91
N ARG A 166 -0.39 -4.38 30.67
CA ARG A 166 0.96 -4.91 30.43
C ARG A 166 2.07 -3.93 30.87
N LYS A 167 1.87 -2.62 30.66
CA LYS A 167 2.79 -1.61 31.17
C LYS A 167 2.81 -1.54 32.70
N ALA A 168 1.66 -1.64 33.33
CA ALA A 168 1.54 -1.64 34.79
C ALA A 168 2.16 -2.91 35.42
N GLY A 169 1.97 -4.08 34.81
CA GLY A 169 2.57 -5.34 35.26
C GLY A 169 4.06 -5.49 34.95
N GLY A 170 4.60 -4.71 34.01
CA GLY A 170 6.04 -4.68 33.67
C GLY A 170 6.86 -3.71 34.54
N SER A 171 6.22 -2.90 35.37
CA SER A 171 6.87 -1.96 36.30
C SER A 171 7.32 -2.63 37.62
N ASP A 172 6.88 -3.86 37.91
CA ASP A 172 7.19 -4.58 39.14
C ASP A 172 8.24 -5.71 39.00
N GLY A 173 8.93 -5.79 37.87
CA GLY A 173 9.84 -6.91 37.56
C GLY A 173 11.24 -6.50 37.12
N THR A 174 11.94 -5.69 37.90
CA THR A 174 13.42 -5.73 37.94
C THR A 174 13.84 -6.79 38.96
N GLY A 175 14.20 -7.99 38.47
CA GLY A 175 14.92 -8.96 39.28
C GLY A 175 14.44 -10.40 39.10
N GLY A 176 15.23 -11.22 38.43
CA GLY A 176 15.18 -12.64 38.58
C GLY A 176 15.05 -13.44 37.27
N ASP A 177 16.13 -13.51 36.51
CA ASP A 177 16.46 -14.69 35.72
C ASP A 177 16.63 -15.87 36.68
N THR A 178 15.81 -16.90 36.54
CA THR A 178 16.24 -18.27 36.89
C THR A 178 15.52 -19.26 35.93
N ASP A 179 16.34 -19.91 35.18
CA ASP A 179 16.12 -21.11 34.41
C ASP A 179 15.31 -22.15 35.16
N GLY A 180 14.37 -22.74 34.48
CA GLY A 180 13.57 -23.86 35.00
C GLY A 180 12.99 -24.70 33.87
N GLU A 181 13.90 -25.33 33.13
CA GLU A 181 13.66 -26.51 32.31
C GLU A 181 13.05 -27.62 33.14
N THR A 182 11.82 -28.00 32.86
CA THR A 182 11.35 -29.35 33.20
C THR A 182 10.36 -29.87 32.14
N THR A 183 10.95 -30.69 31.31
CA THR A 183 10.35 -31.87 30.63
C THR A 183 9.27 -32.56 31.45
N LYS A 184 8.08 -32.74 30.88
CA LYS A 184 7.31 -33.99 31.11
C LYS A 184 6.44 -34.31 29.87
N ALA A 185 6.92 -35.32 29.15
CA ALA A 185 6.10 -36.21 28.32
C ALA A 185 5.21 -37.07 29.26
N THR A 186 4.09 -37.48 28.74
CA THR A 186 3.33 -38.75 28.90
C THR A 186 1.81 -38.44 28.94
N VAL A 187 1.11 -38.91 28.10
CA VAL A 187 0.20 -39.96 27.65
C VAL A 187 -0.75 -39.37 26.59
#